data_7c17811d5e154b3b9877800ee81d3eae
#
_entry.id   7c17811d5e154b3b9877800ee81d3eae
#
_cell.length_a   1.000
_cell.length_b   1.000
_cell.length_c   1.000
_cell.angle_alpha   90.00
_cell.angle_beta   90.00
_cell.angle_gamma   90.00
#
_symmetry.space_group_name_H-M   'P 1'
#
loop_
_entity.id
_entity.type
_entity.pdbx_description
1 polymer ?
#
loop_
_entity_poly.entity_id
_entity_poly.type
_entity_poly.pdbx_seq_one_letter_code
_entity_poly.pdbx_strand_id
1 'polypeptide(L)'
;MVARPLGETFKIAVTSQNRKTVTEHAGKCRKFWVYEIKAGAVVGKQLLELSKDQSLHETAPGEAHPLDEVSVLLTTGFGAGLQQRLARKGIEAMMTEEKTPDAAVEAFLKQ
;
A
#
# COMPACT_ATOMS: atom_id res chain seq x y z
N MET A 1 -4.51 -13.19 -9.57
CA MET A 1 -5.92 -12.78 -9.44
C MET A 1 -6.19 -12.28 -8.04
N VAL A 2 -6.93 -11.20 -7.91
CA VAL A 2 -7.25 -10.65 -6.60
C VAL A 2 -8.20 -11.60 -5.88
N ALA A 3 -7.89 -11.93 -4.62
CA ALA A 3 -8.64 -12.91 -3.84
C ALA A 3 -10.03 -12.40 -3.46
N ARG A 4 -10.26 -11.10 -3.44
CA ARG A 4 -11.54 -10.49 -3.13
C ARG A 4 -11.90 -9.46 -4.18
N PRO A 5 -13.20 -9.23 -4.42
CA PRO A 5 -13.58 -8.20 -5.37
C PRO A 5 -13.20 -6.81 -4.83
N LEU A 6 -12.60 -6.01 -5.68
CA LEU A 6 -12.38 -4.61 -5.41
C LEU A 6 -13.59 -3.84 -5.94
N GLY A 7 -14.07 -2.90 -5.16
CA GLY A 7 -15.17 -2.08 -5.60
C GLY A 7 -14.77 -1.16 -6.76
N GLU A 8 -15.74 -0.45 -7.27
CA GLU A 8 -15.48 0.53 -8.33
C GLU A 8 -14.50 1.60 -7.86
N THR A 9 -14.54 1.94 -6.58
CA THR A 9 -13.65 2.92 -5.98
C THR A 9 -12.87 2.26 -4.85
N PHE A 10 -11.54 2.37 -4.89
CA PHE A 10 -10.68 1.86 -3.83
C PHE A 10 -9.35 2.61 -3.86
N LYS A 11 -8.51 2.38 -2.85
CA LYS A 11 -7.22 3.04 -2.74
C LYS A 11 -6.09 2.04 -2.74
N ILE A 12 -4.97 2.41 -3.36
CA ILE A 12 -3.74 1.63 -3.39
C ILE A 12 -2.65 2.47 -2.73
N ALA A 13 -1.95 1.89 -1.76
CA ALA A 13 -0.78 2.53 -1.15
C ALA A 13 0.47 1.87 -1.71
N VAL A 14 1.50 2.68 -1.99
CA VAL A 14 2.80 2.20 -2.47
C VAL A 14 3.88 2.73 -1.54
N THR A 15 4.71 1.82 -1.01
CA THR A 15 5.82 2.25 -0.15
C THR A 15 6.82 3.07 -0.95
N SER A 16 7.17 4.25 -0.44
CA SER A 16 8.11 5.14 -1.13
C SER A 16 8.81 6.04 -0.13
N GLN A 17 9.74 5.46 0.63
CA GLN A 17 10.43 6.20 1.68
C GLN A 17 11.19 7.41 1.13
N ASN A 18 11.69 7.31 -0.09
CA ASN A 18 12.40 8.42 -0.75
C ASN A 18 11.48 9.28 -1.61
N ARG A 19 10.18 8.98 -1.69
CA ARG A 19 9.16 9.70 -2.46
C ARG A 19 9.34 9.62 -3.97
N LYS A 20 10.30 8.86 -4.47
CA LYS A 20 10.60 8.76 -5.90
C LYS A 20 10.46 7.35 -6.44
N THR A 21 10.88 6.35 -5.68
CA THR A 21 10.87 4.96 -6.12
C THR A 21 10.10 4.11 -5.13
N VAL A 22 9.67 2.93 -5.57
CA VAL A 22 9.08 1.94 -4.67
C VAL A 22 10.19 1.40 -3.77
N THR A 23 9.94 1.40 -2.47
CA THR A 23 10.95 0.96 -1.50
C THR A 23 10.50 -0.31 -0.78
N GLU A 24 11.43 -0.94 -0.08
CA GLU A 24 11.19 -2.16 0.69
C GLU A 24 10.93 -1.84 2.17
N HIS A 25 10.87 -2.88 3.01
CA HIS A 25 10.66 -2.76 4.45
C HIS A 25 9.34 -2.04 4.77
N ALA A 26 8.25 -2.56 4.21
CA ALA A 26 6.92 -1.92 4.37
C ALA A 26 6.56 -1.66 5.83
N GLY A 27 6.96 -2.53 6.75
CA GLY A 27 6.68 -2.35 8.18
C GLY A 27 7.33 -1.12 8.78
N LYS A 28 8.47 -0.71 8.26
CA LYS A 28 9.23 0.45 8.76
C LYS A 28 9.05 1.69 7.90
N CYS A 29 8.42 1.56 6.75
CA CYS A 29 8.22 2.67 5.83
C CYS A 29 7.29 3.71 6.44
N ARG A 30 7.63 4.98 6.27
CA ARG A 30 6.85 6.09 6.80
C ARG A 30 6.27 7.00 5.73
N LYS A 31 6.59 6.76 4.46
CA LYS A 31 6.09 7.56 3.35
C LYS A 31 5.49 6.64 2.31
N PHE A 32 4.26 6.93 1.93
CA PHE A 32 3.49 6.13 0.99
C PHE A 32 2.81 7.06 0.00
N TRP A 33 2.83 6.69 -1.28
CA TRP A 33 1.94 7.31 -2.24
C TRP A 33 0.62 6.56 -2.22
N VAL A 34 -0.46 7.29 -1.94
CA VAL A 34 -1.80 6.70 -1.90
C VAL A 34 -2.55 7.16 -3.14
N TYR A 35 -2.99 6.19 -3.93
CA TYR A 35 -3.70 6.42 -5.17
C TYR A 35 -5.16 6.10 -5.00
N GLU A 36 -6.02 7.01 -5.42
CA GLU A 36 -7.45 6.76 -5.45
C GLU A 36 -7.82 6.24 -6.84
N ILE A 37 -8.49 5.09 -6.87
CA ILE A 37 -8.86 4.41 -8.10
C ILE A 37 -10.37 4.43 -8.25
N LYS A 38 -10.84 4.81 -9.44
CA LYS A 38 -12.26 4.79 -9.76
C LYS A 38 -12.42 4.22 -11.16
N ALA A 39 -13.27 3.18 -11.28
CA ALA A 39 -13.55 2.52 -12.57
C ALA A 39 -12.26 2.10 -13.29
N GLY A 40 -11.27 1.62 -12.53
CA GLY A 40 -10.03 1.12 -13.11
C GLY A 40 -9.01 2.19 -13.49
N ALA A 41 -9.26 3.45 -13.14
CA ALA A 41 -8.37 4.56 -13.48
C ALA A 41 -7.95 5.32 -12.22
N VAL A 42 -6.74 5.88 -12.25
CA VAL A 42 -6.25 6.73 -11.17
C VAL A 42 -6.93 8.09 -11.27
N VAL A 43 -7.65 8.47 -10.22
CA VAL A 43 -8.33 9.77 -10.16
C VAL A 43 -7.76 10.69 -9.09
N GLY A 44 -6.84 10.21 -8.26
CA GLY A 44 -6.18 11.02 -7.26
C GLY A 44 -4.89 10.37 -6.79
N LYS A 45 -3.97 11.19 -6.29
CA LYS A 45 -2.68 10.75 -5.77
C LYS A 45 -2.29 11.67 -4.63
N GLN A 46 -1.90 11.12 -3.51
CA GLN A 46 -1.58 11.88 -2.31
C GLN A 46 -0.43 11.23 -1.56
N LEU A 47 0.50 12.04 -1.06
CA LEU A 47 1.58 11.53 -0.22
C LEU A 47 1.08 11.40 1.22
N LEU A 48 1.23 10.21 1.79
CA LEU A 48 0.94 9.95 3.19
C LEU A 48 2.26 9.83 3.93
N GLU A 49 2.49 10.74 4.89
CA GLU A 49 3.67 10.67 5.74
C GLU A 49 3.26 10.29 7.15
N LEU A 50 3.93 9.28 7.71
CA LEU A 50 3.68 8.81 9.06
C LEU A 50 4.74 9.34 10.00
N SER A 51 4.35 9.60 11.25
CA SER A 51 5.32 9.91 12.28
C SER A 51 6.10 8.64 12.64
N LYS A 52 7.19 8.82 13.39
CA LYS A 52 8.09 7.71 13.72
C LYS A 52 7.37 6.57 14.43
N ASP A 53 6.41 6.88 15.29
CA ASP A 53 5.67 5.89 16.07
C ASP A 53 4.43 5.37 15.33
N GLN A 54 4.16 5.82 14.10
CA GLN A 54 3.02 5.39 13.31
C GLN A 54 3.38 4.40 12.20
N SER A 55 4.64 3.99 12.07
CA SER A 55 4.97 2.95 11.08
C SER A 55 4.22 1.67 11.45
N LEU A 56 3.98 0.81 10.45
CA LEU A 56 3.28 -0.45 10.71
C LEU A 56 4.02 -1.30 11.73
N HIS A 57 5.36 -1.23 11.73
CA HIS A 57 6.19 -1.96 12.68
C HIS A 57 5.95 -1.50 14.12
N GLU A 58 5.70 -0.20 14.34
CA GLU A 58 5.50 0.38 15.67
C GLU A 58 4.03 0.38 16.11
N THR A 59 3.12 -0.03 15.26
CA THR A 59 1.68 -0.03 15.54
C THR A 59 1.24 -1.40 16.02
N ALA A 60 0.46 -1.45 17.09
CA ALA A 60 -0.04 -2.70 17.62
C ALA A 60 -1.02 -3.37 16.66
N PRO A 61 -1.05 -4.71 16.60
CA PRO A 61 -2.02 -5.42 15.76
C PRO A 61 -3.45 -5.01 16.13
N GLY A 62 -4.26 -4.67 15.11
CA GLY A 62 -5.64 -4.25 15.34
C GLY A 62 -5.81 -2.79 15.69
N GLU A 63 -4.73 -2.07 15.92
CA GLU A 63 -4.80 -0.64 16.22
C GLU A 63 -5.17 0.14 14.96
N ALA A 64 -6.00 1.18 15.10
CA ALA A 64 -6.36 2.03 13.97
C ALA A 64 -5.12 2.70 13.37
N HIS A 65 -5.08 2.78 12.05
CA HIS A 65 -3.90 3.27 11.32
C HIS A 65 -4.35 4.07 10.09
N PRO A 66 -3.59 5.11 9.70
CA PRO A 66 -3.94 5.87 8.49
C PRO A 66 -4.04 5.02 7.22
N LEU A 67 -3.34 3.88 7.15
CA LEU A 67 -3.41 2.98 6.00
C LEU A 67 -4.64 2.07 6.01
N ASP A 68 -5.48 2.12 7.03
CA ASP A 68 -6.66 1.24 7.11
C ASP A 68 -7.64 1.46 5.95
N GLU A 69 -7.59 2.64 5.32
CA GLU A 69 -8.49 2.96 4.22
C GLU A 69 -8.10 2.36 2.87
N VAL A 70 -6.87 1.85 2.73
CA VAL A 70 -6.45 1.30 1.46
C VAL A 70 -6.86 -0.15 1.33
N SER A 71 -7.01 -0.61 0.10
CA SER A 71 -7.36 -2.00 -0.19
C SER A 71 -6.14 -2.83 -0.59
N VAL A 72 -5.12 -2.17 -1.12
CA VAL A 72 -3.92 -2.83 -1.63
C VAL A 72 -2.69 -2.04 -1.19
N LEU A 73 -1.65 -2.75 -0.79
CA LEU A 73 -0.34 -2.17 -0.50
C LEU A 73 0.68 -2.80 -1.43
N LEU A 74 1.34 -1.99 -2.24
CA LEU A 74 2.40 -2.43 -3.14
C LEU A 74 3.75 -2.03 -2.57
N THR A 75 4.71 -2.94 -2.60
CA THR A 75 6.04 -2.73 -2.03
C THR A 75 7.04 -3.68 -2.69
N THR A 76 8.32 -3.40 -2.55
CA THR A 76 9.34 -4.33 -3.04
C THR A 76 9.73 -5.37 -1.99
N GLY A 77 9.28 -5.22 -0.75
CA GLY A 77 9.56 -6.24 0.27
C GLY A 77 8.79 -6.06 1.56
N PHE A 78 8.36 -7.19 2.14
CA PHE A 78 7.73 -7.23 3.45
C PHE A 78 7.90 -8.63 4.04
N GLY A 79 7.73 -8.73 5.36
CA GLY A 79 7.74 -10.02 6.03
C GLY A 79 6.36 -10.68 6.02
N ALA A 80 6.32 -11.99 6.20
CA ALA A 80 5.07 -12.76 6.21
C ALA A 80 4.12 -12.30 7.32
N GLY A 81 4.66 -11.91 8.48
CA GLY A 81 3.83 -11.42 9.58
C GLY A 81 3.06 -10.16 9.22
N LEU A 82 3.69 -9.24 8.51
CA LEU A 82 3.04 -8.02 8.07
C LEU A 82 1.94 -8.33 7.07
N GLN A 83 2.18 -9.24 6.14
CA GLN A 83 1.17 -9.63 5.16
C GLN A 83 -0.09 -10.14 5.84
N GLN A 84 0.06 -10.99 6.85
CA GLN A 84 -1.07 -11.53 7.60
C GLN A 84 -1.81 -10.44 8.39
N ARG A 85 -1.07 -9.52 9.00
CA ARG A 85 -1.68 -8.41 9.73
C ARG A 85 -2.55 -7.55 8.83
N LEU A 86 -2.04 -7.23 7.66
CA LEU A 86 -2.77 -6.40 6.70
C LEU A 86 -3.97 -7.15 6.14
N ALA A 87 -3.83 -8.44 5.88
CA ALA A 87 -4.95 -9.25 5.39
C ALA A 87 -6.12 -9.25 6.37
N ARG A 88 -5.85 -9.25 7.66
CA ARG A 88 -6.91 -9.19 8.68
C ARG A 88 -7.68 -7.88 8.65
N LYS A 89 -7.06 -6.82 8.14
CA LYS A 89 -7.71 -5.52 7.96
C LYS A 89 -8.33 -5.36 6.57
N GLY A 90 -8.30 -6.41 5.76
CA GLY A 90 -8.81 -6.35 4.40
C GLY A 90 -7.85 -5.70 3.41
N ILE A 91 -6.58 -5.58 3.76
CA ILE A 91 -5.57 -4.98 2.89
C ILE A 91 -4.73 -6.10 2.28
N GLU A 92 -4.68 -6.15 0.96
CA GLU A 92 -3.86 -7.13 0.26
C GLU A 92 -2.48 -6.55 0.00
N ALA A 93 -1.45 -7.13 0.64
CA ALA A 93 -0.06 -6.71 0.46
C ALA A 93 0.55 -7.54 -0.67
N MET A 94 1.13 -6.86 -1.65
CA MET A 94 1.72 -7.50 -2.83
C MET A 94 3.09 -6.92 -3.13
N MET A 95 3.98 -7.78 -3.60
CA MET A 95 5.29 -7.32 -4.06
C MET A 95 5.21 -6.88 -5.51
N THR A 96 5.99 -5.86 -5.85
CA THR A 96 6.13 -5.39 -7.21
C THR A 96 7.61 -5.28 -7.57
N GLU A 97 7.91 -5.47 -8.84
CA GLU A 97 9.26 -5.28 -9.36
C GLU A 97 9.39 -3.92 -10.06
N GLU A 98 8.31 -3.16 -10.14
CA GLU A 98 8.34 -1.84 -10.75
C GLU A 98 9.16 -0.88 -9.91
N LYS A 99 9.84 0.05 -10.56
CA LYS A 99 10.72 0.98 -9.86
C LYS A 99 10.02 2.22 -9.35
N THR A 100 8.97 2.67 -10.02
CA THR A 100 8.26 3.88 -9.63
C THR A 100 6.86 3.54 -9.11
N PRO A 101 6.34 4.36 -8.17
CA PRO A 101 4.98 4.14 -7.67
C PRO A 101 3.93 4.15 -8.76
N ASP A 102 4.03 5.09 -9.71
CA ASP A 102 3.07 5.16 -10.81
C ASP A 102 3.08 3.88 -11.64
N ALA A 103 4.28 3.37 -11.98
CA ALA A 103 4.40 2.14 -12.76
C ALA A 103 3.85 0.93 -12.00
N ALA A 104 4.06 0.89 -10.68
CA ALA A 104 3.54 -0.20 -9.85
C ALA A 104 2.01 -0.23 -9.87
N VAL A 105 1.38 0.93 -9.74
CA VAL A 105 -0.09 1.03 -9.78
C VAL A 105 -0.61 0.66 -11.16
N GLU A 106 0.02 1.14 -12.22
CA GLU A 106 -0.40 0.80 -13.58
C GLU A 106 -0.30 -0.71 -13.84
N ALA A 107 0.79 -1.33 -13.40
CA ALA A 107 0.96 -2.78 -13.57
C ALA A 107 -0.12 -3.55 -12.81
N PHE A 108 -0.46 -3.10 -11.61
CA PHE A 108 -1.53 -3.72 -10.82
C PHE A 108 -2.88 -3.62 -11.54
N LEU A 109 -3.19 -2.44 -12.08
CA LEU A 109 -4.49 -2.21 -12.72
C LEU A 109 -4.65 -2.98 -14.04
N LYS A 110 -3.55 -3.42 -14.64
CA LYS A 110 -3.57 -4.19 -15.89
C LYS A 110 -3.68 -5.70 -15.69
N GLN A 111 -3.65 -6.17 -14.47
CA GLN A 111 -3.76 -7.60 -14.18
C GLN A 111 -5.15 -8.14 -14.50
#